data_9f494ccacaa60f42d73fc4c5407d302d
#
_entry.id   9f494ccacaa60f42d73fc4c5407d302d
#
_cell.length_a   1.000
_cell.length_b   1.000
_cell.length_c   1.000
_cell.angle_alpha   90.00
_cell.angle_beta   90.00
_cell.angle_gamma   90.00
#
_symmetry.space_group_name_H-M   'P 1'
#
loop_
_entity.id
_entity.type
_entity.pdbx_description
1 polymer ?
#
loop_
_entity_poly.entity_id
_entity_poly.type
_entity_poly.pdbx_seq_one_letter_code
_entity_poly.pdbx_strand_id
1 'polypeptide(L)'
;MTDWSRGSWTREPAAVALDAEGSLVVEAVEGSDWWRDTAYGFRHEDGHGLLAPWAPGAAVEVTFALEGFTGEFDQAGLVIVVDDATWIKAGVEQSDGHPQLGAVVTVGASDWSTGRVDDWTGRAVTVRASRIADAVVIRARSRPLDADAAASGEGDDWRLVRVARFPHEDARIGPMLCGPTRAGFRVRFLDWRETAPDGELHAPPPA
;
A
#
# COMPACT_ATOMS: atom_id res chain seq x y z
N MET A 1 -16.40 -5.24 10.06
CA MET A 1 -15.66 -6.28 9.32
C MET A 1 -15.42 -5.74 7.92
N THR A 2 -14.20 -5.79 7.41
CA THR A 2 -13.85 -5.25 6.09
C THR A 2 -14.49 -6.08 4.97
N ASP A 3 -15.12 -5.42 4.00
CA ASP A 3 -15.66 -6.07 2.81
C ASP A 3 -14.55 -6.19 1.73
N TRP A 4 -13.90 -7.35 1.70
CA TRP A 4 -12.87 -7.66 0.71
C TRP A 4 -13.45 -7.99 -0.67
N SER A 5 -14.75 -8.30 -0.78
CA SER A 5 -15.41 -8.66 -2.04
C SER A 5 -15.68 -7.47 -2.96
N ARG A 6 -15.51 -6.24 -2.46
CA ARG A 6 -15.73 -5.01 -3.23
C ARG A 6 -14.69 -4.76 -4.33
N GLY A 7 -13.55 -5.44 -4.28
CA GLY A 7 -12.46 -5.31 -5.23
C GLY A 7 -12.35 -6.46 -6.23
N SER A 8 -11.57 -6.22 -7.27
CA SER A 8 -11.14 -7.25 -8.22
C SER A 8 -9.62 -7.22 -8.37
N TRP A 9 -9.01 -8.41 -8.50
CA TRP A 9 -7.56 -8.53 -8.66
C TRP A 9 -7.08 -8.02 -10.02
N THR A 10 -5.97 -7.28 -10.05
CA THR A 10 -5.24 -6.95 -11.28
C THR A 10 -4.61 -8.18 -11.89
N ARG A 11 -4.07 -9.04 -11.03
CA ARG A 11 -3.55 -10.37 -11.30
C ARG A 11 -3.87 -11.24 -10.10
N GLU A 12 -4.40 -12.44 -10.35
CA GLU A 12 -4.68 -13.40 -9.27
C GLU A 12 -3.40 -13.74 -8.49
N PRO A 13 -3.40 -13.65 -7.15
CA PRO A 13 -2.29 -14.08 -6.34
C PRO A 13 -2.20 -15.62 -6.28
N ALA A 14 -1.10 -16.15 -5.73
CA ALA A 14 -0.88 -17.59 -5.60
C ALA A 14 -1.89 -18.25 -4.65
N ALA A 15 -2.29 -17.54 -3.58
CA ALA A 15 -3.33 -17.97 -2.67
C ALA A 15 -4.01 -16.77 -1.99
N VAL A 16 -5.30 -16.93 -1.68
CA VAL A 16 -6.11 -15.96 -0.92
C VAL A 16 -6.97 -16.72 0.08
N ALA A 17 -6.97 -16.28 1.33
CA ALA A 17 -7.83 -16.83 2.39
C ALA A 17 -8.23 -15.75 3.39
N LEU A 18 -9.32 -15.95 4.10
CA LEU A 18 -9.62 -15.19 5.31
C LEU A 18 -9.14 -15.98 6.54
N ASP A 19 -8.50 -15.28 7.48
CA ASP A 19 -8.19 -15.86 8.79
C ASP A 19 -9.41 -15.84 9.72
N ALA A 20 -9.25 -16.36 10.96
CA ALA A 20 -10.32 -16.45 11.94
C ALA A 20 -10.84 -15.07 12.39
N GLU A 21 -10.03 -14.05 12.30
CA GLU A 21 -10.32 -12.65 12.64
C GLU A 21 -10.94 -11.88 11.47
N GLY A 22 -11.04 -12.50 10.28
CA GLY A 22 -11.57 -11.89 9.06
C GLY A 22 -10.58 -11.02 8.29
N SER A 23 -9.28 -11.10 8.62
CA SER A 23 -8.21 -10.47 7.84
C SER A 23 -7.98 -11.24 6.54
N LEU A 24 -7.57 -10.53 5.49
CA LEU A 24 -7.26 -11.14 4.20
C LEU A 24 -5.79 -11.55 4.16
N VAL A 25 -5.53 -12.85 4.09
CA VAL A 25 -4.19 -13.42 3.92
C VAL A 25 -3.96 -13.72 2.45
N VAL A 26 -2.94 -13.08 1.87
CA VAL A 26 -2.63 -13.17 0.44
C VAL A 26 -1.20 -13.63 0.25
N GLU A 27 -0.99 -14.61 -0.64
CA GLU A 27 0.33 -15.08 -1.06
C GLU A 27 0.66 -14.54 -2.45
N ALA A 28 1.81 -13.85 -2.57
CA ALA A 28 2.28 -13.32 -3.84
C ALA A 28 2.78 -14.44 -4.77
N VAL A 29 2.63 -14.25 -6.07
CA VAL A 29 3.33 -15.03 -7.09
C VAL A 29 4.77 -14.52 -7.16
N GLU A 30 5.75 -15.45 -7.13
CA GLU A 30 7.17 -15.12 -7.33
C GLU A 30 7.39 -14.37 -8.65
N GLY A 31 8.21 -13.33 -8.62
CA GLY A 31 8.52 -12.47 -9.77
C GLY A 31 7.51 -11.34 -10.00
N SER A 32 6.45 -11.23 -9.16
CA SER A 32 5.47 -10.15 -9.28
C SER A 32 6.04 -8.82 -8.80
N ASP A 33 5.81 -7.74 -9.57
CA ASP A 33 6.20 -6.38 -9.20
C ASP A 33 5.38 -5.31 -9.95
N TRP A 34 5.58 -4.04 -9.54
CA TRP A 34 5.12 -2.82 -10.21
C TRP A 34 6.33 -1.90 -10.41
N TRP A 35 6.90 -1.90 -11.65
CA TRP A 35 8.06 -1.08 -12.02
C TRP A 35 8.12 -0.84 -13.51
N ARG A 36 8.49 0.38 -13.95
CA ARG A 36 8.68 0.70 -15.37
C ARG A 36 9.98 1.45 -15.60
N ASP A 37 10.83 0.83 -16.42
CA ASP A 37 12.02 1.37 -17.12
C ASP A 37 13.13 1.95 -16.23
N THR A 38 12.83 2.89 -15.35
CA THR A 38 13.81 3.71 -14.60
C THR A 38 14.91 2.86 -13.95
N ALA A 39 16.16 3.21 -14.17
CA ALA A 39 17.40 2.62 -13.66
C ALA A 39 17.66 1.17 -14.12
N TYR A 40 16.65 0.31 -14.13
CA TYR A 40 16.81 -1.13 -14.37
C TYR A 40 16.49 -1.56 -15.81
N GLY A 41 15.73 -0.76 -16.56
CA GLY A 41 15.38 -1.03 -17.95
C GLY A 41 14.40 -2.19 -18.17
N PHE A 42 13.77 -2.70 -17.10
CA PHE A 42 12.71 -3.72 -17.18
C PHE A 42 11.33 -3.11 -16.87
N ARG A 43 10.29 -3.89 -17.17
CA ARG A 43 8.90 -3.55 -16.87
C ARG A 43 8.22 -4.71 -16.18
N HIS A 44 7.58 -4.39 -15.06
CA HIS A 44 6.68 -5.25 -14.30
C HIS A 44 5.37 -4.52 -14.04
N GLU A 45 4.27 -5.10 -14.47
CA GLU A 45 2.90 -4.59 -14.30
C GLU A 45 2.03 -5.72 -13.74
N ASP A 46 2.68 -6.64 -13.03
CA ASP A 46 2.11 -7.92 -12.64
C ASP A 46 2.04 -8.14 -11.13
N GLY A 47 2.20 -7.08 -10.35
CA GLY A 47 1.90 -7.07 -8.94
C GLY A 47 0.41 -7.28 -8.65
N HIS A 48 0.10 -7.77 -7.46
CA HIS A 48 -1.26 -8.09 -7.05
C HIS A 48 -1.92 -6.90 -6.38
N GLY A 49 -2.88 -6.26 -7.05
CA GLY A 49 -3.72 -5.21 -6.50
C GLY A 49 -5.18 -5.68 -6.42
N LEU A 50 -5.79 -5.64 -5.24
CA LEU A 50 -7.23 -5.84 -5.05
C LEU A 50 -7.93 -4.49 -5.14
N LEU A 51 -8.46 -4.14 -6.31
CA LEU A 51 -8.85 -2.77 -6.64
C LEU A 51 -10.36 -2.57 -6.72
N ALA A 52 -10.83 -1.48 -6.11
CA ALA A 52 -12.18 -0.93 -6.30
C ALA A 52 -12.11 0.47 -6.93
N PRO A 53 -13.19 0.96 -7.57
CA PRO A 53 -13.27 2.34 -8.03
C PRO A 53 -12.97 3.33 -6.90
N TRP A 54 -12.26 4.41 -7.20
CA TRP A 54 -11.92 5.45 -6.24
C TRP A 54 -12.51 6.80 -6.64
N ALA A 55 -13.61 7.16 -5.98
CA ALA A 55 -14.30 8.43 -6.25
C ALA A 55 -13.48 9.64 -5.82
N PRO A 56 -13.56 10.78 -6.55
CA PRO A 56 -13.08 12.07 -6.07
C PRO A 56 -13.73 12.42 -4.72
N GLY A 57 -12.93 13.02 -3.81
CA GLY A 57 -13.44 13.45 -2.50
C GLY A 57 -13.47 12.35 -1.44
N ALA A 58 -12.89 11.18 -1.70
CA ALA A 58 -12.68 10.12 -0.73
C ALA A 58 -11.18 9.90 -0.46
N ALA A 59 -10.83 9.56 0.77
CA ALA A 59 -9.54 8.96 1.08
C ALA A 59 -9.71 7.45 1.31
N VAL A 60 -8.65 6.70 1.07
CA VAL A 60 -8.61 5.25 1.27
C VAL A 60 -7.46 4.89 2.17
N GLU A 61 -7.73 4.03 3.14
CA GLU A 61 -6.74 3.46 4.05
C GLU A 61 -6.66 1.95 3.84
N VAL A 62 -5.43 1.44 3.79
CA VAL A 62 -5.10 0.02 3.79
C VAL A 62 -4.19 -0.25 4.98
N THR A 63 -4.57 -1.21 5.83
CA THR A 63 -3.77 -1.62 6.98
C THR A 63 -3.32 -3.06 6.81
N PHE A 64 -2.05 -3.33 7.03
CA PHE A 64 -1.45 -4.67 6.95
C PHE A 64 -0.47 -4.91 8.09
N ALA A 65 -0.19 -6.19 8.40
CA ALA A 65 0.84 -6.58 9.35
C ALA A 65 2.21 -6.57 8.65
N LEU A 66 3.18 -5.82 9.21
CA LEU A 66 4.56 -5.83 8.71
C LEU A 66 5.33 -7.00 9.35
N GLU A 67 5.00 -8.21 8.91
CA GLU A 67 5.54 -9.48 9.38
C GLU A 67 5.98 -10.35 8.19
N GLY A 68 7.10 -11.06 8.33
CA GLY A 68 7.56 -12.00 7.32
C GLY A 68 8.17 -11.38 6.05
N PHE A 69 8.47 -10.10 6.05
CA PHE A 69 9.19 -9.39 4.98
C PHE A 69 10.69 -9.72 5.09
N THR A 70 11.13 -10.78 4.45
CA THR A 70 12.51 -11.30 4.55
C THR A 70 13.21 -11.44 3.21
N GLY A 71 12.46 -11.47 2.11
CA GLY A 71 13.01 -11.44 0.75
C GLY A 71 13.28 -10.03 0.29
N GLU A 72 14.32 -9.84 -0.51
CA GLU A 72 14.59 -8.55 -1.14
C GLU A 72 13.39 -8.15 -2.01
N PHE A 73 12.92 -6.93 -1.85
CA PHE A 73 11.74 -6.36 -2.50
C PHE A 73 10.38 -6.99 -2.12
N ASP A 74 10.29 -7.83 -1.07
CA ASP A 74 8.99 -8.15 -0.47
C ASP A 74 8.27 -6.86 -0.13
N GLN A 75 7.06 -6.63 -0.65
CA GLN A 75 6.40 -5.35 -0.48
C GLN A 75 4.88 -5.48 -0.31
N ALA A 76 4.32 -4.62 0.52
CA ALA A 76 2.89 -4.45 0.69
C ALA A 76 2.50 -3.01 1.01
N GLY A 77 1.26 -2.69 0.67
CA GLY A 77 0.68 -1.37 0.92
C GLY A 77 -0.61 -1.18 0.14
N LEU A 78 -0.72 -0.04 -0.53
CA LEU A 78 -1.80 0.26 -1.47
C LEU A 78 -1.24 0.57 -2.86
N VAL A 79 -2.08 0.35 -3.88
CA VAL A 79 -1.81 0.81 -5.23
C VAL A 79 -3.02 1.56 -5.79
N ILE A 80 -2.75 2.65 -6.50
CA ILE A 80 -3.70 3.45 -7.28
C ILE A 80 -3.38 3.19 -8.75
N VAL A 81 -4.38 2.78 -9.53
CA VAL A 81 -4.19 2.47 -10.96
C VAL A 81 -5.17 3.30 -11.78
N VAL A 82 -4.64 4.03 -12.75
CA VAL A 82 -5.38 4.72 -13.80
C VAL A 82 -5.38 3.84 -15.06
N ASP A 83 -4.20 3.50 -15.54
CA ASP A 83 -3.94 2.62 -16.68
C ASP A 83 -2.60 1.89 -16.52
N ASP A 84 -2.17 1.13 -17.54
CA ASP A 84 -0.94 0.33 -17.52
C ASP A 84 0.35 1.17 -17.45
N ALA A 85 0.29 2.47 -17.73
CA ALA A 85 1.42 3.38 -17.71
C ALA A 85 1.33 4.46 -16.63
N THR A 86 0.21 4.50 -15.87
CA THR A 86 -0.08 5.53 -14.89
C THR A 86 -0.62 4.90 -13.61
N TRP A 87 0.22 4.81 -12.59
CA TRP A 87 -0.14 4.25 -11.29
C TRP A 87 0.77 4.78 -10.18
N ILE A 88 0.32 4.65 -8.94
CA ILE A 88 1.10 4.98 -7.73
C ILE A 88 1.01 3.79 -6.78
N LYS A 89 2.13 3.16 -6.42
CA LYS A 89 2.19 2.23 -5.28
C LYS A 89 2.83 2.93 -4.08
N ALA A 90 2.35 2.63 -2.89
CA ALA A 90 2.91 3.14 -1.64
C ALA A 90 2.75 2.13 -0.52
N GLY A 91 3.79 1.99 0.29
CA GLY A 91 3.82 1.00 1.37
C GLY A 91 5.19 0.76 1.91
N VAL A 92 5.39 -0.41 2.52
CA VAL A 92 6.69 -0.86 2.98
C VAL A 92 7.24 -1.91 2.03
N GLU A 93 8.51 -1.75 1.70
CA GLU A 93 9.31 -2.67 0.89
C GLU A 93 10.56 -3.07 1.66
N GLN A 94 10.91 -4.36 1.64
CA GLN A 94 12.18 -4.85 2.17
C GLN A 94 13.26 -4.56 1.14
N SER A 95 14.15 -3.63 1.40
CA SER A 95 15.22 -3.23 0.48
C SER A 95 16.50 -2.93 1.24
N ASP A 96 17.64 -3.36 0.67
CA ASP A 96 18.97 -3.18 1.29
C ASP A 96 19.05 -3.74 2.73
N GLY A 97 18.33 -4.82 3.01
CA GLY A 97 18.28 -5.47 4.32
C GLY A 97 17.41 -4.77 5.37
N HIS A 98 16.61 -3.77 4.99
CA HIS A 98 15.78 -2.99 5.90
C HIS A 98 14.35 -2.80 5.37
N PRO A 99 13.32 -2.75 6.25
CA PRO A 99 12.01 -2.28 5.85
C PRO A 99 12.06 -0.78 5.54
N GLN A 100 11.61 -0.41 4.37
CA GLN A 100 11.62 0.97 3.88
C GLN A 100 10.20 1.40 3.50
N LEU A 101 9.74 2.50 4.10
CA LEU A 101 8.48 3.15 3.74
C LEU A 101 8.71 4.06 2.55
N GLY A 102 7.91 3.91 1.49
CA GLY A 102 8.09 4.71 0.31
C GLY A 102 6.88 4.74 -0.62
N ALA A 103 7.08 5.40 -1.74
CA ALA A 103 6.12 5.42 -2.84
C ALA A 103 6.85 5.43 -4.19
N VAL A 104 6.23 4.74 -5.15
CA VAL A 104 6.60 4.80 -6.57
C VAL A 104 5.47 5.49 -7.31
N VAL A 105 5.78 6.58 -8.01
CA VAL A 105 4.88 7.28 -8.92
C VAL A 105 5.30 6.95 -10.34
N THR A 106 4.39 6.36 -11.10
CA THR A 106 4.64 6.01 -12.50
C THR A 106 3.74 6.82 -13.41
N VAL A 107 4.36 7.58 -14.30
CA VAL A 107 3.74 8.26 -15.45
C VAL A 107 4.63 7.98 -16.64
N GLY A 108 4.39 6.86 -17.31
CA GLY A 108 5.26 6.34 -18.37
C GLY A 108 6.55 5.67 -17.86
N ALA A 109 7.17 6.21 -16.81
CA ALA A 109 8.33 5.63 -16.13
C ALA A 109 8.21 5.83 -14.62
N SER A 110 8.87 4.98 -13.83
CA SER A 110 8.78 4.96 -12.37
C SER A 110 9.72 5.97 -11.72
N ASP A 111 9.21 6.67 -10.71
CA ASP A 111 9.93 7.60 -9.82
C ASP A 111 9.74 7.13 -8.38
N TRP A 112 10.80 6.76 -7.69
CA TRP A 112 10.78 6.15 -6.37
C TRP A 112 11.44 7.01 -5.31
N SER A 113 10.80 7.08 -4.14
CA SER A 113 11.37 7.64 -2.92
C SER A 113 11.07 6.75 -1.73
N THR A 114 12.06 6.60 -0.83
CA THR A 114 11.94 5.71 0.32
C THR A 114 12.75 6.19 1.51
N GLY A 115 12.44 5.65 2.70
CA GLY A 115 13.15 5.87 3.94
C GLY A 115 12.93 4.74 4.94
N ARG A 116 13.94 4.41 5.73
CA ARG A 116 13.94 3.28 6.68
C ARG A 116 12.89 3.44 7.78
N VAL A 117 12.26 2.32 8.14
CA VAL A 117 11.27 2.18 9.22
C VAL A 117 11.50 0.89 10.02
N ASP A 118 12.73 0.66 10.46
CA ASP A 118 13.11 -0.57 11.18
C ASP A 118 12.27 -0.80 12.44
N ASP A 119 11.84 0.28 13.09
CA ASP A 119 10.97 0.31 14.28
C ASP A 119 9.52 -0.10 13.99
N TRP A 120 9.14 -0.28 12.73
CA TRP A 120 7.80 -0.71 12.33
C TRP A 120 7.67 -2.23 12.14
N THR A 121 8.78 -2.97 12.16
CA THR A 121 8.76 -4.44 12.06
C THR A 121 7.91 -5.04 13.19
N GLY A 122 7.02 -5.99 12.87
CA GLY A 122 6.11 -6.61 13.82
C GLY A 122 4.93 -5.73 14.23
N ARG A 123 4.66 -4.64 13.50
CA ARG A 123 3.54 -3.71 13.77
C ARG A 123 2.50 -3.74 12.66
N ALA A 124 1.32 -3.20 12.94
CA ALA A 124 0.33 -2.89 11.91
C ALA A 124 0.71 -1.57 11.24
N VAL A 125 0.83 -1.56 9.92
CA VAL A 125 1.11 -0.37 9.11
C VAL A 125 -0.15 0.03 8.37
N THR A 126 -0.55 1.29 8.50
CA THR A 126 -1.64 1.88 7.72
C THR A 126 -1.06 2.85 6.71
N VAL A 127 -1.36 2.62 5.44
CA VAL A 127 -1.07 3.54 4.34
C VAL A 127 -2.37 4.18 3.89
N ARG A 128 -2.35 5.50 3.73
CA ARG A 128 -3.49 6.32 3.37
C ARG A 128 -3.19 7.11 2.11
N ALA A 129 -4.14 7.11 1.17
CA ALA A 129 -4.16 7.98 0.02
C ALA A 129 -5.37 8.91 0.08
N SER A 130 -5.15 10.20 -0.10
CA SER A 130 -6.20 11.22 -0.12
C SER A 130 -6.02 12.15 -1.31
N ARG A 131 -7.13 12.56 -1.95
CA ARG A 131 -7.09 13.53 -3.04
C ARG A 131 -7.28 14.94 -2.48
N ILE A 132 -6.35 15.84 -2.85
CA ILE A 132 -6.47 17.28 -2.57
C ILE A 132 -6.21 18.01 -3.88
N ALA A 133 -7.22 18.71 -4.41
CA ALA A 133 -7.16 19.40 -5.70
C ALA A 133 -6.68 18.44 -6.82
N ASP A 134 -5.55 18.75 -7.47
CA ASP A 134 -4.93 17.95 -8.53
C ASP A 134 -3.80 17.03 -8.03
N ALA A 135 -3.78 16.74 -6.72
CA ALA A 135 -2.76 15.92 -6.08
C ALA A 135 -3.34 14.72 -5.32
N VAL A 136 -2.54 13.67 -5.24
CA VAL A 136 -2.68 12.60 -4.24
C VAL A 136 -1.66 12.84 -3.13
N VAL A 137 -2.13 12.84 -1.89
CA VAL A 137 -1.33 12.89 -0.68
C VAL A 137 -1.26 11.48 -0.09
N ILE A 138 -0.06 10.92 -0.01
CA ILE A 138 0.19 9.63 0.63
C ILE A 138 0.75 9.87 2.02
N ARG A 139 0.14 9.23 3.01
CA ARG A 139 0.59 9.21 4.40
C ARG A 139 0.67 7.77 4.90
N ALA A 140 1.47 7.55 5.92
CA ALA A 140 1.50 6.27 6.62
C ALA A 140 1.75 6.46 8.11
N ARG A 141 1.32 5.48 8.89
CA ARG A 141 1.61 5.36 10.32
C ARG A 141 1.70 3.90 10.72
N SER A 142 2.32 3.63 11.88
CA SER A 142 2.32 2.30 12.47
C SER A 142 1.62 2.29 13.83
N ARG A 143 1.16 1.13 14.25
CA ARG A 143 0.61 0.87 15.59
C ARG A 143 0.94 -0.55 16.01
N PRO A 144 0.92 -0.87 17.32
CA PRO A 144 1.04 -2.26 17.77
C PRO A 144 0.00 -3.15 17.08
N LEU A 145 0.37 -4.43 16.84
CA LEU A 145 -0.58 -5.43 16.32
C LEU A 145 -1.56 -5.90 17.41
N ASP A 146 -1.15 -5.84 18.67
CA ASP A 146 -1.99 -6.19 19.82
C ASP A 146 -3.15 -5.19 19.93
N ALA A 147 -4.38 -5.70 19.98
CA ALA A 147 -5.60 -4.91 20.07
C ALA A 147 -5.68 -4.07 21.37
N ASP A 148 -5.16 -4.59 22.48
CA ASP A 148 -5.17 -3.89 23.78
C ASP A 148 -4.16 -2.72 23.78
N ALA A 149 -2.97 -2.92 23.22
CA ALA A 149 -1.99 -1.86 23.02
C ALA A 149 -2.46 -0.84 21.98
N ALA A 150 -3.13 -1.27 20.92
CA ALA A 150 -3.73 -0.37 19.92
C ALA A 150 -4.87 0.50 20.51
N ALA A 151 -5.62 -0.02 21.49
CA ALA A 151 -6.69 0.70 22.19
C ALA A 151 -6.16 1.78 23.15
N SER A 152 -4.93 1.68 23.61
CA SER A 152 -4.28 2.69 24.48
C SER A 152 -3.90 4.00 23.77
N GLY A 153 -4.11 4.07 22.46
CA GLY A 153 -3.71 5.22 21.64
C GLY A 153 -2.21 5.22 21.27
N GLU A 154 -1.48 4.16 21.58
CA GLU A 154 -0.09 3.99 21.17
C GLU A 154 -0.01 3.74 19.66
N GLY A 155 0.32 4.76 18.93
CA GLY A 155 0.58 4.69 17.48
C GLY A 155 1.45 5.84 17.07
N ASP A 156 2.23 5.65 16.02
CA ASP A 156 2.99 6.74 15.45
C ASP A 156 2.05 7.78 14.84
N ASP A 157 2.48 9.04 14.85
CA ASP A 157 1.84 10.10 14.10
C ASP A 157 1.89 9.80 12.59
N TRP A 158 0.95 10.38 11.86
CA TRP A 158 0.95 10.30 10.42
C TRP A 158 2.21 10.92 9.82
N ARG A 159 2.99 10.13 9.10
CA ARG A 159 4.16 10.58 8.31
C ARG A 159 3.70 10.90 6.89
N LEU A 160 4.06 12.07 6.37
CA LEU A 160 3.89 12.39 4.95
C LEU A 160 4.91 11.57 4.14
N VAL A 161 4.44 10.75 3.21
CA VAL A 161 5.27 9.89 2.35
C VAL A 161 5.50 10.55 0.99
N ARG A 162 4.41 11.02 0.36
CA ARG A 162 4.48 11.61 -0.98
C ARG A 162 3.33 12.59 -1.20
N VAL A 163 3.60 13.65 -1.94
CA VAL A 163 2.61 14.45 -2.64
C VAL A 163 2.92 14.30 -4.12
N ALA A 164 1.98 13.73 -4.86
CA ALA A 164 2.15 13.51 -6.30
C ALA A 164 1.05 14.23 -7.08
N ARG A 165 1.40 14.82 -8.22
CA ARG A 165 0.40 15.35 -9.14
C ARG A 165 -0.47 14.22 -9.67
N PHE A 166 -1.80 14.37 -9.59
CA PHE A 166 -2.77 13.35 -9.96
C PHE A 166 -4.02 13.98 -10.59
N PRO A 167 -3.97 14.38 -11.85
CA PRO A 167 -5.07 15.07 -12.53
C PRO A 167 -6.11 14.11 -13.12
N HIS A 168 -6.26 12.90 -12.56
CA HIS A 168 -7.12 11.85 -13.08
C HIS A 168 -8.39 11.74 -12.25
N GLU A 169 -9.56 11.77 -12.88
CA GLU A 169 -10.85 11.57 -12.22
C GLU A 169 -11.11 10.08 -11.98
N ASP A 170 -10.91 9.28 -13.01
CA ASP A 170 -11.09 7.84 -12.96
C ASP A 170 -9.82 7.14 -12.47
N ALA A 171 -9.95 6.42 -11.38
CA ALA A 171 -8.89 5.58 -10.83
C ALA A 171 -9.50 4.42 -10.03
N ARG A 172 -8.71 3.38 -9.84
CA ARG A 172 -9.01 2.29 -8.90
C ARG A 172 -7.93 2.25 -7.83
N ILE A 173 -8.29 1.84 -6.62
CA ILE A 173 -7.38 1.81 -5.47
C ILE A 173 -7.67 0.60 -4.59
N GLY A 174 -6.65 0.10 -3.92
CA GLY A 174 -6.81 -0.91 -2.88
C GLY A 174 -5.52 -1.56 -2.43
N PRO A 175 -5.62 -2.62 -1.61
CA PRO A 175 -4.47 -3.37 -1.12
C PRO A 175 -3.56 -3.90 -2.24
N MET A 176 -2.26 -3.88 -2.00
CA MET A 176 -1.26 -4.35 -2.95
C MET A 176 -0.16 -5.13 -2.25
N LEU A 177 0.31 -6.21 -2.90
CA LEU A 177 1.55 -6.89 -2.52
C LEU A 177 2.31 -7.35 -3.77
N CYS A 178 3.65 -7.49 -3.62
CA CYS A 178 4.52 -8.10 -4.62
C CYS A 178 5.59 -8.94 -3.94
N GLY A 179 6.00 -10.04 -4.59
CA GLY A 179 7.08 -10.93 -4.16
C GLY A 179 8.11 -11.12 -5.28
N PRO A 180 8.95 -10.11 -5.58
CA PRO A 180 9.82 -10.15 -6.76
C PRO A 180 10.85 -11.28 -6.75
N THR A 181 11.35 -11.67 -5.60
CA THR A 181 12.54 -12.54 -5.51
C THR A 181 12.29 -13.91 -4.90
N ARG A 182 11.08 -14.19 -4.41
CA ARG A 182 10.79 -15.48 -3.78
C ARG A 182 9.33 -15.90 -3.84
N ALA A 183 9.10 -17.22 -3.84
CA ALA A 183 7.80 -17.80 -3.58
C ALA A 183 7.45 -17.80 -2.08
N GLY A 184 6.17 -17.96 -1.76
CA GLY A 184 5.67 -18.14 -0.38
C GLY A 184 5.65 -16.85 0.45
N PHE A 185 5.86 -15.69 -0.16
CA PHE A 185 5.66 -14.41 0.54
C PHE A 185 4.17 -14.16 0.78
N ARG A 186 3.80 -13.97 2.05
CA ARG A 186 2.42 -13.74 2.47
C ARG A 186 2.28 -12.45 3.23
N VAL A 187 1.16 -11.77 2.99
CA VAL A 187 0.77 -10.56 3.72
C VAL A 187 -0.60 -10.76 4.32
N ARG A 188 -0.78 -10.34 5.56
CA ARG A 188 -2.06 -10.27 6.26
C ARG A 188 -2.56 -8.84 6.24
N PHE A 189 -3.58 -8.56 5.39
CA PHE A 189 -4.28 -7.28 5.35
C PHE A 189 -5.37 -7.27 6.42
N LEU A 190 -5.31 -6.28 7.29
CA LEU A 190 -6.17 -6.16 8.48
C LEU A 190 -7.41 -5.32 8.22
N ASP A 191 -7.27 -4.30 7.35
CA ASP A 191 -8.37 -3.39 7.03
C ASP A 191 -8.17 -2.71 5.66
N TRP A 192 -9.28 -2.42 4.99
CA TRP A 192 -9.37 -1.62 3.79
C TRP A 192 -10.67 -0.82 3.80
N ARG A 193 -10.57 0.49 3.98
CA ARG A 193 -11.72 1.35 4.15
C ARG A 193 -11.60 2.67 3.41
N GLU A 194 -12.75 3.25 3.11
CA GLU A 194 -12.88 4.64 2.70
C GLU A 194 -13.11 5.52 3.93
N THR A 195 -12.54 6.72 3.88
CA THR A 195 -12.66 7.73 4.94
C THR A 195 -12.83 9.11 4.31
N ALA A 196 -13.12 10.11 5.13
CA ALA A 196 -13.15 11.50 4.67
C ALA A 196 -11.78 11.93 4.12
N PRO A 197 -11.72 12.75 3.06
CA PRO A 197 -10.45 13.24 2.52
C PRO A 197 -9.73 14.17 3.52
N ASP A 198 -8.42 14.33 3.34
CA ASP A 198 -7.66 15.33 4.07
C ASP A 198 -8.18 16.73 3.70
N GLY A 199 -8.41 17.57 4.68
CA GLY A 199 -8.85 18.96 4.46
C GLY A 199 -7.73 19.85 3.94
N GLU A 200 -6.52 19.64 4.46
CA GLU A 200 -5.33 20.44 4.14
C GLU A 200 -4.07 19.57 4.13
N LEU A 201 -3.07 19.97 3.30
CA LEU A 201 -1.82 19.22 3.15
C LEU A 201 -1.02 19.13 4.47
N HIS A 202 -1.04 20.17 5.30
CA HIS A 202 -0.23 20.22 6.52
C HIS A 202 -1.02 19.95 7.81
N ALA A 203 -2.32 19.66 7.70
CA ALA A 203 -3.12 19.19 8.82
C ALA A 203 -3.07 17.66 8.93
N PRO A 204 -3.25 17.09 10.14
CA PRO A 204 -3.44 15.64 10.25
C PRO A 204 -4.72 15.21 9.52
N PRO A 205 -4.78 13.95 9.02
CA PRO A 205 -6.01 13.40 8.50
C PRO A 205 -7.16 13.47 9.51
N PRO A 206 -8.41 13.60 9.07
CA PRO A 206 -9.56 13.49 9.96
C PRO A 206 -9.60 12.11 10.63
N ALA A 207 -10.14 12.06 11.84
CA ALA A 207 -10.26 10.86 12.65
C ALA A 207 -11.20 9.83 12.02
#